data_7c69c24f0e9055e322243a26386b8973
#
_entry.id   7c69c24f0e9055e322243a26386b8973
#
_cell.length_a   1.000
_cell.length_b   1.000
_cell.length_c   1.000
_cell.angle_alpha   90.00
_cell.angle_beta   90.00
_cell.angle_gamma   90.00
#
_symmetry.space_group_name_H-M   'P 1'
#
loop_
_entity.id
_entity.type
_entity.pdbx_description
1 polymer ?
#
loop_
_entity_poly.entity_id
_entity_poly.type
_entity_poly.pdbx_seq_one_letter_code
_entity_poly.pdbx_strand_id
1 'polypeptide(L)'
;MKKIILLLLLTFGIKTAFADCSMSGMTFYPEQKEISLNSMFIIQGYSFSQKTINSFKERTIYLESENGELIKLQLQEILKGQMYLTQAIFKPAEELKSNTIYKLKYSDQTDNETREMTQWNSNTKQ
;
A
#
# COMPACT_ATOMS: atom_id res chain seq x y z
N MET A 1 27.66 12.21 -44.73
CA MET A 1 28.00 11.57 -43.46
C MET A 1 27.56 12.35 -42.22
N LYS A 2 27.74 13.68 -42.16
CA LYS A 2 27.29 14.47 -40.99
C LYS A 2 25.79 14.43 -40.75
N LYS A 3 24.97 14.33 -41.78
CA LYS A 3 23.49 14.24 -41.65
C LYS A 3 23.02 12.87 -41.10
N ILE A 4 23.77 11.82 -41.40
CA ILE A 4 23.44 10.45 -40.90
C ILE A 4 23.77 10.32 -39.40
N ILE A 5 24.86 10.95 -38.98
CA ILE A 5 25.27 10.97 -37.55
C ILE A 5 24.26 11.76 -36.72
N LEU A 6 23.74 12.87 -37.26
CA LEU A 6 22.70 13.66 -36.58
C LEU A 6 21.39 12.90 -36.44
N LEU A 7 21.01 12.11 -37.46
CA LEU A 7 19.81 11.26 -37.41
C LEU A 7 19.95 10.12 -36.40
N LEU A 8 21.14 9.53 -36.29
CA LEU A 8 21.43 8.49 -35.32
C LEU A 8 21.39 9.00 -33.88
N LEU A 9 21.87 10.21 -33.63
CA LEU A 9 21.80 10.86 -32.32
C LEU A 9 20.36 11.18 -31.90
N LEU A 10 19.50 11.56 -32.86
CA LEU A 10 18.08 11.81 -32.58
C LEU A 10 17.32 10.53 -32.23
N THR A 11 17.70 9.37 -32.79
CA THR A 11 17.02 8.10 -32.48
C THR A 11 17.43 7.51 -31.12
N PHE A 12 18.62 7.82 -30.63
CA PHE A 12 19.07 7.41 -29.30
C PHE A 12 18.48 8.25 -28.15
N GLY A 13 18.11 9.51 -28.44
CA GLY A 13 17.57 10.43 -27.42
C GLY A 13 16.12 10.18 -27.02
N ILE A 14 15.37 9.40 -27.80
CA ILE A 14 13.93 9.23 -27.59
C ILE A 14 13.60 8.09 -26.61
N LYS A 15 14.55 7.22 -26.31
CA LYS A 15 14.29 6.06 -25.44
C LYS A 15 14.22 6.37 -23.95
N THR A 16 14.61 7.54 -23.52
CA THR A 16 14.61 7.91 -22.09
C THR A 16 13.37 8.68 -21.65
N ALA A 17 12.48 9.06 -22.58
CA ALA A 17 11.30 9.85 -22.26
C ALA A 17 10.08 9.03 -21.77
N PHE A 18 10.16 7.70 -21.79
CA PHE A 18 9.08 6.81 -21.34
C PHE A 18 9.38 6.06 -20.03
N ALA A 19 10.49 6.40 -19.36
CA ALA A 19 10.80 5.87 -18.06
C ALA A 19 10.02 6.66 -16.99
N ASP A 20 9.13 5.99 -16.32
CA ASP A 20 8.54 6.36 -15.02
C ASP A 20 7.45 7.43 -14.98
N CYS A 21 6.34 7.19 -15.68
CA CYS A 21 5.08 7.78 -15.25
C CYS A 21 4.13 6.76 -14.59
N SER A 22 4.61 5.62 -14.17
CA SER A 22 3.81 4.69 -13.36
C SER A 22 3.79 5.14 -11.90
N MET A 23 2.94 6.11 -11.60
CA MET A 23 2.66 6.53 -10.24
C MET A 23 1.80 5.45 -9.56
N SER A 24 2.41 4.32 -9.22
CA SER A 24 1.77 3.29 -8.41
C SER A 24 2.20 3.45 -6.96
N GLY A 25 1.33 3.12 -6.04
CA GLY A 25 1.64 3.15 -4.62
C GLY A 25 0.45 2.77 -3.77
N MET A 26 0.72 2.50 -2.52
CA MET A 26 -0.28 2.23 -1.51
C MET A 26 -0.15 3.22 -0.36
N THR A 27 -1.28 3.56 0.22
CA THR A 27 -1.37 4.39 1.42
C THR A 27 -2.20 3.63 2.45
N PHE A 28 -1.72 3.64 3.68
CA PHE A 28 -2.35 2.95 4.80
C PHE A 28 -2.92 3.97 5.78
N TYR A 29 -4.15 3.76 6.18
CA TYR A 29 -4.82 4.62 7.17
C TYR A 29 -5.30 3.79 8.36
N PRO A 30 -5.31 4.33 9.57
CA PRO A 30 -4.91 5.69 9.95
C PRO A 30 -3.38 5.90 9.89
N GLU A 31 -2.95 7.09 9.52
CA GLU A 31 -1.52 7.48 9.52
C GLU A 31 -1.04 7.98 10.88
N GLN A 32 -1.96 8.22 11.79
CA GLN A 32 -1.69 8.77 13.11
C GLN A 32 -1.05 7.70 14.02
N LYS A 33 -0.18 8.13 14.93
CA LYS A 33 0.44 7.26 15.93
C LYS A 33 -0.54 6.66 16.90
N GLU A 34 -1.44 7.51 17.40
CA GLU A 34 -2.46 7.17 18.36
C GLU A 34 -3.79 7.05 17.63
N ILE A 35 -4.39 5.89 17.74
CA ILE A 35 -5.65 5.59 17.10
C ILE A 35 -6.69 5.19 18.16
N SER A 36 -7.96 5.39 17.82
CA SER A 36 -9.06 4.91 18.65
C SER A 36 -9.12 3.39 18.68
N LEU A 37 -9.59 2.84 19.79
CA LEU A 37 -9.83 1.39 19.92
C LEU A 37 -10.84 0.85 18.90
N ASN A 38 -11.68 1.71 18.38
CA ASN A 38 -12.70 1.40 17.37
C ASN A 38 -12.29 1.82 15.95
N SER A 39 -11.01 2.04 15.70
CA SER A 39 -10.54 2.50 14.41
C SER A 39 -10.87 1.52 13.29
N MET A 40 -11.29 2.06 12.16
CA MET A 40 -11.32 1.37 10.88
C MET A 40 -9.97 1.53 10.19
N PHE A 41 -9.60 0.56 9.38
CA PHE A 41 -8.35 0.59 8.62
C PHE A 41 -8.67 0.66 7.13
N ILE A 42 -7.96 1.50 6.41
CA ILE A 42 -8.12 1.65 4.97
C ILE A 42 -6.76 1.44 4.31
N ILE A 43 -6.73 0.59 3.32
CA ILE A 43 -5.57 0.43 2.44
C ILE A 43 -6.01 0.91 1.07
N GLN A 44 -5.34 1.93 0.58
CA GLN A 44 -5.63 2.58 -0.68
C GLN A 44 -4.52 2.28 -1.68
N GLY A 45 -4.88 1.92 -2.88
CA GLY A 45 -3.93 1.71 -3.96
C GLY A 45 -4.32 2.48 -5.20
N TYR A 46 -3.36 3.02 -5.90
CA TYR A 46 -3.56 3.72 -7.15
C TYR A 46 -2.75 3.11 -8.28
N SER A 47 -3.21 3.33 -9.50
CA SER A 47 -2.63 2.78 -10.72
C SER A 47 -2.44 1.25 -10.64
N PHE A 48 -1.26 0.72 -10.79
CA PHE A 48 -1.01 -0.73 -10.75
C PHE A 48 -1.24 -1.35 -9.38
N SER A 49 -1.12 -0.58 -8.30
CA SER A 49 -1.37 -1.07 -6.93
C SER A 49 -2.82 -1.42 -6.66
N GLN A 50 -3.75 -1.01 -7.53
CA GLN A 50 -5.16 -1.43 -7.43
C GLN A 50 -5.35 -2.95 -7.48
N LYS A 51 -4.46 -3.67 -8.18
CA LYS A 51 -4.47 -5.14 -8.20
C LYS A 51 -4.24 -5.72 -6.81
N THR A 52 -3.31 -5.14 -6.07
CA THR A 52 -3.03 -5.54 -4.69
C THR A 52 -4.25 -5.32 -3.80
N ILE A 53 -4.91 -4.17 -3.92
CA ILE A 53 -6.11 -3.89 -3.14
C ILE A 53 -7.22 -4.90 -3.44
N ASN A 54 -7.44 -5.22 -4.70
CA ASN A 54 -8.44 -6.22 -5.10
C ASN A 54 -8.09 -7.64 -4.61
N SER A 55 -6.81 -7.95 -4.43
CA SER A 55 -6.36 -9.25 -3.92
C SER A 55 -6.71 -9.48 -2.46
N PHE A 56 -7.04 -8.44 -1.70
CA PHE A 56 -7.43 -8.57 -0.29
C PHE A 56 -8.75 -9.31 -0.06
N LYS A 57 -9.51 -9.57 -1.10
CA LYS A 57 -10.66 -10.49 -1.04
C LYS A 57 -10.26 -11.92 -0.65
N GLU A 58 -9.03 -12.31 -1.00
CA GLU A 58 -8.50 -13.67 -0.83
C GLU A 58 -7.35 -13.75 0.17
N ARG A 59 -6.85 -12.61 0.62
CA ARG A 59 -5.71 -12.52 1.55
C ARG A 59 -6.17 -12.14 2.94
N THR A 60 -5.51 -12.69 3.94
CA THR A 60 -5.78 -12.36 5.33
C THR A 60 -4.81 -11.29 5.84
N ILE A 61 -5.36 -10.26 6.45
CA ILE A 61 -4.62 -9.16 7.05
C ILE A 61 -4.78 -9.20 8.57
N TYR A 62 -3.71 -8.95 9.29
CA TYR A 62 -3.66 -8.95 10.74
C TYR A 62 -3.05 -7.66 11.28
N LEU A 63 -3.46 -7.31 12.49
CA LEU A 63 -2.69 -6.47 13.39
C LEU A 63 -1.94 -7.38 14.35
N GLU A 64 -0.64 -7.23 14.42
CA GLU A 64 0.22 -7.95 15.37
C GLU A 64 0.61 -7.00 16.51
N SER A 65 0.28 -7.38 17.74
CA SER A 65 0.69 -6.63 18.92
C SER A 65 2.17 -6.87 19.23
N GLU A 66 2.74 -6.02 20.08
CA GLU A 66 4.11 -6.20 20.58
C GLU A 66 4.32 -7.50 21.36
N ASN A 67 3.25 -8.09 21.88
CA ASN A 67 3.25 -9.39 22.57
C ASN A 67 3.06 -10.57 21.62
N GLY A 68 2.95 -10.34 20.31
CA GLY A 68 2.75 -11.39 19.32
C GLY A 68 1.30 -11.82 19.12
N GLU A 69 0.32 -11.19 19.78
CA GLU A 69 -1.10 -11.47 19.53
C GLU A 69 -1.50 -10.97 18.15
N LEU A 70 -2.26 -11.77 17.42
CA LEU A 70 -2.77 -11.45 16.10
C LEU A 70 -4.27 -11.15 16.15
N ILE A 71 -4.65 -9.97 15.69
CA ILE A 71 -6.04 -9.58 15.50
C ILE A 71 -6.30 -9.53 14.00
N LYS A 72 -7.24 -10.35 13.54
CA LYS A 72 -7.63 -10.37 12.13
C LYS A 72 -8.37 -9.09 11.78
N LEU A 73 -8.03 -8.51 10.63
CA LEU A 73 -8.80 -7.45 10.01
C LEU A 73 -9.81 -8.04 9.04
N GLN A 74 -11.07 -7.75 9.27
CA GLN A 74 -12.17 -8.19 8.41
C GLN A 74 -12.40 -7.18 7.30
N LEU A 75 -12.31 -7.62 6.05
CA LEU A 75 -12.64 -6.79 4.90
C LEU A 75 -14.14 -6.47 4.92
N GLN A 76 -14.47 -5.19 4.96
CA GLN A 76 -15.85 -4.71 4.90
C GLN A 76 -16.28 -4.44 3.46
N GLU A 77 -15.48 -3.71 2.73
CA GLU A 77 -15.81 -3.26 1.39
C GLU A 77 -14.55 -2.93 0.58
N ILE A 78 -14.63 -3.08 -0.72
CA ILE A 78 -13.67 -2.54 -1.68
C ILE A 78 -14.39 -1.51 -2.54
N LEU A 79 -13.92 -0.27 -2.47
CA LEU A 79 -14.46 0.87 -3.19
C LEU A 79 -13.54 1.26 -4.33
N LYS A 80 -14.11 1.42 -5.51
CA LYS A 80 -13.43 2.02 -6.66
C LYS A 80 -13.72 3.50 -6.70
N GLY A 81 -12.68 4.31 -6.55
CA GLY A 81 -12.75 5.74 -6.67
C GLY A 81 -12.47 6.23 -8.09
N GLN A 82 -12.43 7.53 -8.24
CA GLN A 82 -12.01 8.18 -9.48
C GLN A 82 -10.48 8.16 -9.62
N MET A 83 -9.97 8.44 -10.81
CA MET A 83 -8.54 8.58 -11.10
C MET A 83 -7.70 7.36 -10.72
N TYR A 84 -8.17 6.17 -11.07
CA TYR A 84 -7.44 4.91 -10.86
C TYR A 84 -7.12 4.63 -9.38
N LEU A 85 -8.06 4.93 -8.50
CA LEU A 85 -7.96 4.72 -7.08
C LEU A 85 -8.88 3.59 -6.64
N THR A 86 -8.38 2.68 -5.81
CA THR A 86 -9.17 1.65 -5.15
C THR A 86 -8.83 1.62 -3.67
N GLN A 87 -9.84 1.46 -2.83
CA GLN A 87 -9.71 1.41 -1.36
C GLN A 87 -10.32 0.13 -0.83
N ALA A 88 -9.62 -0.53 0.09
CA ALA A 88 -10.15 -1.61 0.90
C ALA A 88 -10.37 -1.12 2.32
N ILE A 89 -11.54 -1.36 2.87
CA ILE A 89 -11.94 -0.94 4.21
C ILE A 89 -12.01 -2.17 5.11
N PHE A 90 -11.32 -2.10 6.24
CA PHE A 90 -11.23 -3.18 7.21
C PHE A 90 -11.69 -2.74 8.59
N LYS A 91 -12.22 -3.71 9.32
CA LYS A 91 -12.56 -3.58 10.73
C LYS A 91 -11.85 -4.68 11.52
N PRO A 92 -11.26 -4.38 12.69
CA PRO A 92 -10.74 -5.43 13.56
C PRO A 92 -11.83 -6.42 13.97
N ALA A 93 -11.51 -7.71 13.96
CA ALA A 93 -12.43 -8.76 14.39
C ALA A 93 -12.70 -8.73 15.90
N GLU A 94 -11.76 -8.15 16.66
CA GLU A 94 -11.81 -7.99 18.09
C GLU A 94 -11.49 -6.55 18.47
N GLU A 95 -11.91 -6.12 19.64
CA GLU A 95 -11.56 -4.80 20.16
C GLU A 95 -10.06 -4.68 20.40
N LEU A 96 -9.49 -3.53 19.99
CA LEU A 96 -8.09 -3.25 20.24
C LEU A 96 -7.85 -2.97 21.72
N LYS A 97 -6.68 -3.35 22.20
CA LYS A 97 -6.26 -3.09 23.59
C LYS A 97 -5.62 -1.72 23.71
N SER A 98 -5.95 -0.99 24.75
CA SER A 98 -5.31 0.28 25.07
C SER A 98 -3.81 0.10 25.39
N ASN A 99 -3.03 1.14 25.19
CA ASN A 99 -1.59 1.16 25.48
C ASN A 99 -0.81 0.02 24.81
N THR A 100 -1.25 -0.41 23.64
CA THR A 100 -0.67 -1.51 22.88
C THR A 100 -0.22 -1.02 21.53
N ILE A 101 0.99 -1.39 21.14
CA ILE A 101 1.52 -1.09 19.81
C ILE A 101 1.17 -2.22 18.87
N TYR A 102 0.57 -1.88 17.74
CA TYR A 102 0.20 -2.82 16.70
C TYR A 102 0.97 -2.54 15.41
N LYS A 103 1.28 -3.61 14.69
CA LYS A 103 1.82 -3.55 13.33
C LYS A 103 0.88 -4.24 12.38
N LEU A 104 0.69 -3.66 11.22
CA LEU A 104 -0.05 -4.29 10.13
C LEU A 104 0.79 -5.40 9.51
N LYS A 105 0.15 -6.54 9.23
CA LYS A 105 0.79 -7.71 8.65
C LYS A 105 -0.18 -8.47 7.77
N TYR A 106 0.26 -8.96 6.63
CA TYR A 106 -0.57 -9.84 5.79
C TYR A 106 0.26 -10.92 5.10
N SER A 107 -0.43 -12.00 4.72
CA SER A 107 0.19 -13.15 4.07
C SER A 107 0.60 -12.81 2.63
N ASP A 108 1.63 -13.50 2.14
CA ASP A 108 2.05 -13.50 0.75
C ASP A 108 2.36 -12.09 0.18
N GLN A 109 2.84 -11.21 1.05
CA GLN A 109 3.20 -9.87 0.64
C GLN A 109 4.46 -9.88 -0.24
N THR A 110 4.45 -9.08 -1.29
CA THR A 110 5.62 -8.88 -2.15
C THR A 110 6.66 -7.97 -1.48
N ASP A 111 7.87 -7.92 -2.02
CA ASP A 111 8.93 -7.04 -1.51
C ASP A 111 8.52 -5.56 -1.52
N ASN A 112 7.75 -5.13 -2.53
CA ASN A 112 7.24 -3.77 -2.60
C ASN A 112 6.23 -3.50 -1.50
N GLU A 113 5.28 -4.40 -1.29
CA GLU A 113 4.29 -4.31 -0.23
C GLU A 113 4.96 -4.32 1.15
N THR A 114 5.96 -5.17 1.36
CA THR A 114 6.75 -5.21 2.59
C THR A 114 7.41 -3.87 2.87
N ARG A 115 8.00 -3.25 1.86
CA ARG A 115 8.65 -1.95 1.99
C ARG A 115 7.67 -0.84 2.33
N GLU A 116 6.53 -0.78 1.67
CA GLU A 116 5.48 0.22 1.93
C GLU A 116 4.89 0.06 3.34
N MET A 117 4.64 -1.16 3.76
CA MET A 117 4.18 -1.45 5.13
C MET A 117 5.23 -1.10 6.18
N THR A 118 6.49 -1.38 5.91
CA THR A 118 7.59 -1.05 6.84
C THR A 118 7.68 0.46 7.02
N GLN A 119 7.56 1.21 5.94
CA GLN A 119 7.55 2.67 5.98
C GLN A 119 6.35 3.20 6.77
N TRP A 120 5.17 2.67 6.54
CA TRP A 120 3.97 3.06 7.29
C TRP A 120 4.10 2.74 8.79
N ASN A 121 4.52 1.51 9.13
CA ASN A 121 4.74 1.08 10.50
C ASN A 121 5.77 1.96 11.23
N SER A 122 6.81 2.41 10.54
CA SER A 122 7.79 3.32 11.14
C SER A 122 7.22 4.72 11.39
N ASN A 123 6.37 5.21 10.48
CA ASN A 123 5.71 6.50 10.64
C ASN A 123 4.68 6.49 11.77
N THR A 124 4.03 5.37 12.00
CA THR A 124 3.04 5.23 13.10
C THR A 124 3.67 4.98 14.46
N LYS A 125 4.97 4.70 14.52
CA LYS A 125 5.70 4.46 15.78
C LYS A 125 6.36 5.70 16.39
N GLN A 126 6.48 6.79 15.64
CA GLN A 126 7.24 7.96 16.13
C GLN A 126 6.48 8.81 17.13
#